data_95eb214dc6e08cfbd7b921749fea0a5f
#
_entry.id   95eb214dc6e08cfbd7b921749fea0a5f
#
_cell.length_a   1.000
_cell.length_b   1.000
_cell.length_c   1.000
_cell.angle_alpha   90.00
_cell.angle_beta   90.00
_cell.angle_gamma   90.00
#
_symmetry.space_group_name_H-M   'P 1'
#
loop_
_entity.id
_entity.type
_entity.pdbx_description
1 polymer ?
#
loop_
_entity_poly.entity_id
_entity_poly.type
_entity_poly.pdbx_seq_one_letter_code
_entity_poly.pdbx_strand_id
1 'polypeptide(L)'
;RDRNFVLLVNLIHLVNESGAITIIHEVSLALSPGGRLMVYGPFMRGGKLTSRGDMAFHQSLQQANPGIGYKNDMWMLDQFRLSKLNFLTKSEMPANNLAFIVEKPLV
;
A
#
# COMPACT_ATOMS: atom_id res chain seq x y z
N ARG A 1 3.14 -14.62 12.24
CA ARG A 1 4.45 -15.27 12.09
C ARG A 1 4.41 -16.51 11.21
N ASP A 2 3.24 -17.07 10.99
CA ASP A 2 3.11 -18.29 10.18
C ASP A 2 2.64 -18.03 8.77
N ARG A 3 2.58 -16.75 8.35
CA ARG A 3 2.06 -16.40 7.04
C ARG A 3 3.17 -16.38 6.02
N ASN A 4 2.99 -17.11 4.92
CA ASN A 4 3.91 -17.07 3.78
C ASN A 4 3.52 -16.02 2.77
N PHE A 5 2.24 -15.65 2.73
CA PHE A 5 1.74 -14.66 1.79
C PHE A 5 0.54 -13.91 2.38
N VAL A 6 0.55 -12.59 2.25
CA VAL A 6 -0.57 -11.73 2.63
C VAL A 6 -0.93 -10.85 1.44
N LEU A 7 -2.21 -10.70 1.18
CA LEU A 7 -2.72 -9.89 0.09
C LEU A 7 -3.66 -8.81 0.66
N LEU A 8 -3.35 -7.55 0.37
CA LEU A 8 -4.19 -6.41 0.72
C LEU A 8 -4.71 -5.79 -0.58
N VAL A 9 -6.02 -5.86 -0.80
CA VAL A 9 -6.65 -5.41 -2.04
C VAL A 9 -7.63 -4.28 -1.72
N ASN A 10 -7.42 -3.13 -2.35
CA ASN A 10 -8.33 -1.99 -2.27
C ASN A 10 -8.64 -1.56 -0.83
N LEU A 11 -7.60 -1.54 0.01
CA LEU A 11 -7.76 -1.21 1.44
C LEU A 11 -7.06 0.09 1.83
N ILE A 12 -5.84 0.32 1.32
CA ILE A 12 -4.95 1.36 1.86
C ILE A 12 -5.54 2.77 1.68
N HIS A 13 -6.24 3.02 0.58
CA HIS A 13 -6.85 4.33 0.33
C HIS A 13 -8.06 4.61 1.24
N LEU A 14 -8.57 3.59 1.93
CA LEU A 14 -9.74 3.71 2.80
C LEU A 14 -9.38 3.95 4.25
N VAL A 15 -8.10 3.97 4.61
CA VAL A 15 -7.64 4.23 5.97
C VAL A 15 -6.77 5.49 5.97
N ASN A 16 -6.59 6.09 7.16
CA ASN A 16 -5.67 7.21 7.28
C ASN A 16 -4.21 6.70 7.29
N GLU A 17 -3.25 7.63 7.26
CA GLU A 17 -1.84 7.25 7.21
C GLU A 17 -1.44 6.41 8.42
N SER A 18 -1.90 6.79 9.61
CA SER A 18 -1.62 6.05 10.83
C SER A 18 -2.13 4.61 10.74
N GLY A 19 -3.35 4.42 10.20
CA GLY A 19 -3.92 3.09 9.99
C GLY A 19 -3.14 2.28 8.99
N ALA A 20 -2.71 2.89 7.89
CA ALA A 20 -1.89 2.21 6.88
C ALA A 20 -0.55 1.77 7.46
N ILE A 21 0.10 2.63 8.24
CA ILE A 21 1.36 2.29 8.91
C ILE A 21 1.17 1.09 9.83
N THR A 22 0.11 1.10 10.63
CA THR A 22 -0.19 0.00 11.55
C THR A 22 -0.41 -1.30 10.78
N ILE A 23 -1.19 -1.27 9.70
CA ILE A 23 -1.47 -2.47 8.89
C ILE A 23 -0.17 -3.05 8.34
N ILE A 24 0.68 -2.21 7.73
CA ILE A 24 1.93 -2.66 7.14
C ILE A 24 2.84 -3.26 8.21
N HIS A 25 2.95 -2.60 9.37
CA HIS A 25 3.76 -3.08 10.46
C HIS A 25 3.27 -4.43 11.00
N GLU A 26 1.96 -4.57 11.22
CA GLU A 26 1.37 -5.83 11.72
C GLU A 26 1.55 -6.96 10.72
N VAL A 27 1.40 -6.69 9.43
CA VAL A 27 1.66 -7.69 8.40
C VAL A 27 3.13 -8.12 8.43
N SER A 28 4.05 -7.16 8.60
CA SER A 28 5.47 -7.49 8.65
C SER A 28 5.80 -8.44 9.81
N LEU A 29 5.10 -8.28 10.94
CA LEU A 29 5.26 -9.18 12.08
C LEU A 29 4.63 -10.56 11.85
N ALA A 30 3.53 -10.60 11.10
CA ALA A 30 2.81 -11.85 10.82
C ALA A 30 3.49 -12.72 9.76
N LEU A 31 4.27 -12.10 8.86
CA LEU A 31 4.95 -12.83 7.80
C LEU A 31 6.07 -13.70 8.37
N SER A 32 6.19 -14.90 7.83
CA SER A 32 7.38 -15.73 8.05
C SER A 32 8.57 -15.13 7.31
N PRO A 33 9.81 -15.39 7.75
CA PRO A 33 10.98 -15.00 6.96
C PRO A 33 10.86 -15.53 5.53
N GLY A 34 11.07 -14.67 4.53
CA GLY A 34 10.87 -14.99 3.12
C GLY A 34 9.43 -14.87 2.65
N GLY A 35 8.49 -14.62 3.57
CA GLY A 35 7.10 -14.41 3.21
C GLY A 35 6.90 -13.09 2.48
N ARG A 36 5.84 -12.99 1.70
CA ARG A 36 5.59 -11.84 0.83
C ARG A 36 4.26 -11.19 1.10
N LEU A 37 4.24 -9.88 0.92
CA LEU A 37 3.04 -9.05 0.96
C LEU A 37 2.83 -8.45 -0.43
N MET A 38 1.61 -8.60 -0.96
CA MET A 38 1.18 -7.86 -2.14
C MET A 38 0.15 -6.83 -1.72
N VAL A 39 0.39 -5.57 -2.06
CA VAL A 39 -0.55 -4.48 -1.84
C VAL A 39 -1.05 -4.02 -3.19
N TYR A 40 -2.36 -4.09 -3.42
CA TYR A 40 -2.99 -3.77 -4.68
C TYR A 40 -4.04 -2.70 -4.46
N GLY A 41 -4.05 -1.68 -5.31
CA GLY A 41 -5.08 -0.66 -5.25
C GLY A 41 -4.68 0.62 -5.96
N PRO A 42 -5.48 1.68 -5.79
CA PRO A 42 -5.18 2.97 -6.37
C PRO A 42 -4.19 3.75 -5.50
N PHE A 43 -3.22 4.39 -6.15
CA PHE A 43 -2.18 5.20 -5.50
C PHE A 43 -1.84 6.41 -6.35
N MET A 44 -1.30 7.44 -5.72
CA MET A 44 -0.66 8.54 -6.45
C MET A 44 0.68 8.06 -7.01
N ARG A 45 1.12 8.67 -8.11
CA ARG A 45 2.43 8.44 -8.71
C ARG A 45 3.23 9.73 -8.60
N GLY A 46 4.31 9.70 -7.82
CA GLY A 46 5.13 10.88 -7.62
C GLY A 46 4.35 12.06 -7.06
N GLY A 47 3.42 11.78 -6.17
CA GLY A 47 2.59 12.80 -5.53
C GLY A 47 1.43 13.29 -6.36
N LYS A 48 1.13 12.65 -7.50
CA LYS A 48 0.07 13.12 -8.41
C LYS A 48 -0.97 12.03 -8.66
N LEU A 49 -2.21 12.47 -8.79
CA LEU A 49 -3.31 11.63 -9.29
C LEU A 49 -3.25 11.64 -10.82
N THR A 50 -3.35 10.46 -11.43
CA THR A 50 -3.01 10.31 -12.85
C THR A 50 -4.22 10.12 -13.76
N SER A 51 -5.44 10.21 -13.24
CA SER A 51 -6.65 10.17 -14.04
C SER A 51 -7.74 11.02 -13.42
N ARG A 52 -8.73 11.43 -14.25
CA ARG A 52 -9.88 12.19 -13.75
C ARG A 52 -10.72 11.35 -12.78
N GLY A 53 -10.85 10.07 -13.06
CA GLY A 53 -11.58 9.16 -12.17
C GLY A 53 -10.94 9.07 -10.81
N ASP A 54 -9.61 8.99 -10.77
CA ASP A 54 -8.88 8.96 -9.51
C ASP A 54 -8.98 10.29 -8.76
N MET A 55 -8.92 11.40 -9.47
CA MET A 55 -9.11 12.72 -8.84
C MET A 55 -10.48 12.84 -8.18
N ALA A 56 -11.54 12.41 -8.90
CA ALA A 56 -12.90 12.47 -8.39
C ALA A 56 -13.08 11.54 -7.19
N PHE A 57 -12.53 10.33 -7.26
CA PHE A 57 -12.66 9.36 -6.18
C PHE A 57 -11.88 9.80 -4.94
N HIS A 58 -10.66 10.25 -5.11
CA HIS A 58 -9.85 10.77 -4.01
C HIS A 58 -10.57 11.93 -3.31
N GLN A 59 -11.10 12.88 -4.09
CA GLN A 59 -11.85 14.00 -3.54
C GLN A 59 -13.07 13.53 -2.76
N SER A 60 -13.80 12.56 -3.32
CA SER A 60 -14.98 11.98 -2.65
C SER A 60 -14.60 11.33 -1.32
N LEU A 61 -13.50 10.59 -1.27
CA LEU A 61 -13.01 9.99 -0.03
C LEU A 61 -12.69 11.06 1.01
N GLN A 62 -12.00 12.12 0.61
CA GLN A 62 -11.60 13.18 1.53
C GLN A 62 -12.78 14.02 2.01
N GLN A 63 -13.83 14.15 1.21
CA GLN A 63 -15.07 14.81 1.63
C GLN A 63 -15.76 14.01 2.74
N ALA A 64 -15.72 12.67 2.64
CA ALA A 64 -16.29 11.81 3.68
C ALA A 64 -15.43 11.80 4.94
N ASN A 65 -14.10 11.77 4.77
CA ASN A 65 -13.14 11.78 5.88
C ASN A 65 -11.82 12.40 5.41
N PRO A 66 -11.45 13.61 5.87
CA PRO A 66 -10.24 14.28 5.40
C PRO A 66 -8.94 13.49 5.64
N GLY A 67 -8.95 12.53 6.56
CA GLY A 67 -7.76 11.74 6.88
C GLY A 67 -7.52 10.57 5.95
N ILE A 68 -8.48 10.21 5.09
CA ILE A 68 -8.32 9.07 4.17
C ILE A 68 -8.07 9.56 2.75
N GLY A 69 -7.77 8.62 1.84
CA GLY A 69 -7.54 8.92 0.44
C GLY A 69 -6.33 8.18 -0.09
N TYR A 70 -5.98 8.48 -1.34
CA TYR A 70 -4.85 7.84 -2.01
C TYR A 70 -3.55 8.20 -1.30
N LYS A 71 -2.72 7.18 -1.09
CA LYS A 71 -1.34 7.38 -0.63
C LYS A 71 -0.43 7.50 -1.85
N ASN A 72 0.70 8.19 -1.66
CA ASN A 72 1.70 8.29 -2.70
C ASN A 72 2.52 7.01 -2.79
N ASP A 73 2.91 6.62 -4.00
CA ASP A 73 3.71 5.42 -4.20
C ASP A 73 5.04 5.48 -3.44
N MET A 74 5.71 6.63 -3.46
CA MET A 74 6.98 6.81 -2.75
C MET A 74 6.79 6.71 -1.23
N TRP A 75 5.68 7.23 -0.72
CA TRP A 75 5.34 7.11 0.70
C TRP A 75 5.16 5.63 1.08
N MET A 76 4.54 4.84 0.21
CA MET A 76 4.38 3.40 0.44
C MET A 76 5.73 2.70 0.52
N LEU A 77 6.64 3.02 -0.39
CA LEU A 77 7.97 2.42 -0.38
C LEU A 77 8.71 2.74 0.92
N ASP A 78 8.58 3.98 1.43
CA ASP A 78 9.15 4.37 2.72
C ASP A 78 8.57 3.55 3.87
N GLN A 79 7.25 3.32 3.87
CA GLN A 79 6.62 2.52 4.93
C GLN A 79 7.07 1.07 4.90
N PHE A 80 7.21 0.47 3.70
CA PHE A 80 7.75 -0.88 3.58
C PHE A 80 9.16 -0.95 4.17
N ARG A 81 10.00 0.01 3.82
CA ARG A 81 11.38 0.07 4.32
C ARG A 81 11.42 0.22 5.84
N LEU A 82 10.59 1.09 6.41
CA LEU A 82 10.53 1.32 7.85
C LEU A 82 10.04 0.07 8.61
N SER A 83 9.23 -0.75 7.97
CA SER A 83 8.80 -2.05 8.52
C SER A 83 9.75 -3.19 8.15
N LYS A 84 10.92 -2.87 7.60
CA LYS A 84 11.98 -3.82 7.24
C LYS A 84 11.53 -4.86 6.22
N LEU A 85 10.70 -4.43 5.28
CA LEU A 85 10.26 -5.25 4.15
C LEU A 85 11.06 -4.84 2.91
N ASN A 86 11.61 -5.83 2.22
CA ASN A 86 12.39 -5.60 1.02
C ASN A 86 11.47 -5.42 -0.18
N PHE A 87 11.66 -4.36 -0.93
CA PHE A 87 10.91 -4.11 -2.16
C PHE A 87 11.33 -5.09 -3.24
N LEU A 88 10.36 -5.75 -3.86
CA LEU A 88 10.63 -6.64 -4.99
C LEU A 88 10.15 -6.04 -6.32
N THR A 89 8.90 -5.58 -6.39
CA THR A 89 8.36 -5.06 -7.65
C THR A 89 7.20 -4.11 -7.41
N LYS A 90 7.03 -3.19 -8.35
CA LYS A 90 5.87 -2.30 -8.44
C LYS A 90 5.37 -2.39 -9.88
N SER A 91 4.12 -2.78 -10.09
CA SER A 91 3.55 -3.04 -11.41
C SER A 91 2.31 -2.21 -11.63
N GLU A 92 2.18 -1.66 -12.85
CA GLU A 92 0.95 -1.02 -13.30
C GLU A 92 -0.09 -2.11 -13.53
N MET A 93 -1.30 -1.87 -13.04
CA MET A 93 -2.39 -2.85 -13.11
C MET A 93 -3.61 -2.22 -13.77
N PRO A 94 -4.59 -3.04 -14.21
CA PRO A 94 -5.81 -2.51 -14.83
C PRO A 94 -6.52 -1.49 -13.94
N ALA A 95 -7.30 -0.61 -14.57
CA ALA A 95 -8.06 0.44 -13.90
C ALA A 95 -7.18 1.40 -13.11
N ASN A 96 -5.98 1.63 -13.62
CA ASN A 96 -5.00 2.57 -13.05
C ASN A 96 -4.58 2.23 -11.62
N ASN A 97 -4.62 0.96 -11.25
CA ASN A 97 -4.14 0.49 -9.96
C ASN A 97 -2.64 0.20 -10.03
N LEU A 98 -2.02 0.09 -8.85
CA LEU A 98 -0.66 -0.39 -8.68
C LEU A 98 -0.66 -1.65 -7.83
N ALA A 99 0.31 -2.53 -8.09
CA ALA A 99 0.59 -3.66 -7.21
C ALA A 99 2.03 -3.54 -6.73
N PHE A 100 2.21 -3.55 -5.42
CA PHE A 100 3.53 -3.63 -4.79
C PHE A 100 3.74 -5.04 -4.26
N ILE A 101 4.91 -5.61 -4.49
CA ILE A 101 5.29 -6.87 -3.84
C ILE A 101 6.54 -6.62 -3.04
N VAL A 102 6.47 -6.96 -1.76
CA VAL A 102 7.57 -6.83 -0.82
C VAL A 102 7.76 -8.15 -0.08
N GLU A 103 8.95 -8.35 0.48
CA GLU A 103 9.33 -9.62 1.08
C GLU A 103 9.96 -9.38 2.43
N LYS A 104 9.59 -10.22 3.42
CA LYS A 104 10.24 -10.19 4.71
C LYS A 104 11.62 -10.83 4.60
N PRO A 105 12.68 -10.18 5.11
CA PRO A 105 14.02 -10.75 5.06
C PRO A 105 14.09 -12.13 5.72
N LEU A 106 15.01 -12.95 5.23
CA LEU A 106 15.24 -14.27 5.80
C LEU A 106 15.92 -14.19 7.18
N VAL A 107 16.58 -13.08 7.43
CA VAL A 107 17.33 -12.89 8.67
C VAL A 107 16.91 -11.60 9.35
#